data_32a32eecae3fd8ae048ca33ccf7599c8
#
_entry.id   32a32eecae3fd8ae048ca33ccf7599c8
#
_cell.length_a   1.000
_cell.length_b   1.000
_cell.length_c   1.000
_cell.angle_alpha   90.00
_cell.angle_beta   90.00
_cell.angle_gamma   90.00
#
_symmetry.space_group_name_H-M   'P 1'
#
loop_
_entity.id
_entity.type
_entity.pdbx_description
1 polymer ?
#
loop_
_entity_poly.entity_id
_entity_poly.type
_entity_poly.pdbx_seq_one_letter_code
_entity_poly.pdbx_strand_id
1 'polypeptide(L)'
;MMPRFILSILFVVLSFSAGAQFMHTNSPEVRSPMMELNGEWGSLPVMALGGDDIMCFSFDEMSHTYHRFTYRVTHCDAHWNPSDISEIDYLDGFNGMPIEEWENSVNTTVLYTRYTFSLPNEDIRLLLS
;
A
#
# COMPACT_ATOMS: atom_id res chain seq x y z
N MET A 1 7.64 -39.94 -23.69
CA MET A 1 7.60 -38.75 -24.60
C MET A 1 6.64 -37.70 -24.11
N MET A 2 5.50 -38.05 -23.59
CA MET A 2 4.51 -37.15 -22.96
C MET A 2 4.98 -36.46 -21.64
N PRO A 3 5.82 -37.07 -20.77
CA PRO A 3 6.16 -36.50 -19.48
C PRO A 3 6.92 -35.18 -19.54
N ARG A 4 7.63 -34.90 -20.61
CA ARG A 4 8.39 -33.64 -20.74
C ARG A 4 7.50 -32.42 -20.96
N PHE A 5 6.44 -32.57 -21.74
CA PHE A 5 5.48 -31.49 -21.98
C PHE A 5 4.58 -31.22 -20.76
N ILE A 6 4.17 -32.29 -20.10
CA ILE A 6 3.37 -32.18 -18.85
C ILE A 6 4.18 -31.50 -17.75
N LEU A 7 5.48 -31.82 -17.63
CA LEU A 7 6.36 -31.19 -16.65
C LEU A 7 6.57 -29.70 -16.94
N SER A 8 6.70 -29.33 -18.22
CA SER A 8 6.83 -27.93 -18.64
C SER A 8 5.57 -27.12 -18.37
N ILE A 9 4.40 -27.69 -18.63
CA ILE A 9 3.11 -27.05 -18.33
C ILE A 9 2.91 -26.92 -16.82
N LEU A 10 3.26 -27.92 -16.05
CA LEU A 10 3.19 -27.89 -14.59
C LEU A 10 4.11 -26.81 -14.02
N PHE A 11 5.30 -26.64 -14.58
CA PHE A 11 6.24 -25.61 -14.17
C PHE A 11 5.72 -24.20 -14.48
N VAL A 12 5.08 -24.01 -15.62
CA VAL A 12 4.44 -22.74 -16.00
C VAL A 12 3.27 -22.43 -15.07
N VAL A 13 2.45 -23.43 -14.74
CA VAL A 13 1.32 -23.23 -13.81
C VAL A 13 1.80 -22.90 -12.39
N LEU A 14 2.91 -23.50 -11.95
CA LEU A 14 3.51 -23.18 -10.66
C LEU A 14 4.15 -21.78 -10.61
N SER A 15 4.59 -21.27 -11.77
CA SER A 15 5.15 -19.93 -11.86
C SER A 15 4.11 -18.80 -11.70
N PHE A 16 2.84 -19.10 -11.95
CA PHE A 16 1.74 -18.16 -11.76
C PHE A 16 1.22 -18.06 -10.31
N SER A 17 1.67 -18.93 -9.43
CA SER A 17 1.28 -18.92 -8.02
C SER A 17 2.19 -18.09 -7.12
N ALA A 18 3.12 -17.31 -7.69
CA ALA A 18 3.77 -16.22 -6.96
C ALA A 18 2.70 -15.15 -6.71
N GLY A 19 1.99 -15.30 -5.60
CA GLY A 19 0.96 -14.36 -5.21
C GLY A 19 1.53 -12.96 -5.06
N ALA A 20 1.29 -12.11 -6.07
CA ALA A 20 1.49 -10.70 -5.88
C ALA A 20 0.59 -10.26 -4.72
N GLN A 21 1.15 -9.55 -3.77
CA GLN A 21 0.33 -8.96 -2.74
C GLN A 21 -0.58 -7.91 -3.37
N PHE A 22 -1.88 -8.07 -3.17
CA PHE A 22 -2.85 -7.13 -3.68
C PHE A 22 -3.22 -6.10 -2.63
N MET A 23 -3.26 -4.85 -3.04
CA MET A 23 -3.99 -3.86 -2.27
C MET A 23 -5.46 -4.24 -2.28
N HIS A 24 -6.08 -4.37 -1.12
CA HIS A 24 -7.48 -4.67 -1.00
C HIS A 24 -8.13 -3.82 0.09
N THR A 25 -9.42 -3.66 0.01
CA THR A 25 -10.20 -2.94 0.99
C THR A 25 -11.17 -3.89 1.70
N ASN A 26 -11.34 -3.69 3.01
CA ASN A 26 -12.30 -4.46 3.81
C ASN A 26 -13.65 -3.75 3.96
N SER A 27 -13.76 -2.54 3.44
CA SER A 27 -14.98 -1.74 3.48
C SER A 27 -15.47 -1.46 2.06
N PRO A 28 -16.78 -1.66 1.77
CA PRO A 28 -17.32 -1.36 0.45
C PRO A 28 -17.35 0.13 0.11
N GLU A 29 -17.29 1.00 1.13
CA GLU A 29 -17.24 2.44 0.93
C GLU A 29 -15.86 2.95 0.54
N VAL A 30 -14.80 2.18 0.80
CA VAL A 30 -13.42 2.54 0.44
C VAL A 30 -13.05 1.87 -0.87
N ARG A 31 -12.61 2.68 -1.84
CA ARG A 31 -12.29 2.24 -3.20
C ARG A 31 -10.98 2.83 -3.71
N SER A 32 -10.49 2.23 -4.79
CA SER A 32 -9.34 2.74 -5.54
C SER A 32 -8.09 2.99 -4.69
N PRO A 33 -7.65 2.04 -3.85
CA PRO A 33 -6.40 2.20 -3.13
C PRO A 33 -5.25 2.24 -4.14
N MET A 34 -4.36 3.22 -3.98
CA MET A 34 -3.21 3.42 -4.87
C MET A 34 -1.94 3.67 -4.09
N MET A 35 -0.83 3.17 -4.61
CA MET A 35 0.52 3.46 -4.14
C MET A 35 1.36 3.93 -5.33
N GLU A 36 1.99 5.08 -5.20
CA GLU A 36 2.81 5.65 -6.26
C GLU A 36 4.17 6.07 -5.70
N LEU A 37 5.24 5.61 -6.33
CA LEU A 37 6.60 6.02 -5.97
C LEU A 37 6.88 7.39 -6.61
N ASN A 38 7.22 8.37 -5.77
CA ASN A 38 7.54 9.74 -6.21
C ASN A 38 6.43 10.38 -7.06
N GLY A 39 5.17 9.99 -6.85
CA GLY A 39 4.03 10.47 -7.60
C GLY A 39 3.92 9.91 -9.03
N GLU A 40 4.70 8.90 -9.39
CA GLU A 40 4.67 8.28 -10.72
C GLU A 40 3.55 7.25 -10.82
N TRP A 41 2.59 7.51 -11.71
CA TRP A 41 1.50 6.59 -11.96
C TRP A 41 1.99 5.26 -12.52
N GLY A 42 1.47 4.17 -11.99
CA GLY A 42 1.82 2.82 -12.42
C GLY A 42 3.20 2.33 -11.95
N SER A 43 3.86 3.07 -11.06
CA SER A 43 5.13 2.65 -10.46
C SER A 43 4.96 1.41 -9.56
N LEU A 44 6.05 0.65 -9.40
CA LEU A 44 6.06 -0.46 -8.43
C LEU A 44 6.06 0.07 -7.01
N PRO A 45 5.37 -0.59 -6.07
CA PRO A 45 5.32 -0.18 -4.67
C PRO A 45 6.59 -0.60 -3.91
N VAL A 46 7.73 -0.16 -4.42
CA VAL A 46 9.06 -0.45 -3.86
C VAL A 46 9.85 0.83 -3.80
N MET A 47 10.38 1.16 -2.63
CA MET A 47 11.20 2.34 -2.44
C MET A 47 12.50 2.00 -1.71
N ALA A 48 13.56 2.77 -1.99
CA ALA A 48 14.81 2.71 -1.24
C ALA A 48 14.67 3.49 0.08
N LEU A 49 15.01 2.84 1.18
CA LEU A 49 15.05 3.52 2.48
C LEU A 49 16.33 4.34 2.64
N GLY A 50 16.23 5.44 3.35
CA GLY A 50 17.36 6.35 3.61
C GLY A 50 17.77 7.22 2.42
N GLY A 51 17.04 7.16 1.30
CA GLY A 51 17.20 8.03 0.14
C GLY A 51 16.11 9.11 0.07
N ASP A 52 15.91 9.64 -1.14
CA ASP A 52 14.93 10.70 -1.40
C ASP A 52 13.59 10.18 -1.89
N ASP A 53 13.40 8.86 -1.94
CA ASP A 53 12.15 8.26 -2.38
C ASP A 53 11.02 8.53 -1.41
N ILE A 54 9.85 8.87 -1.96
CA ILE A 54 8.61 9.09 -1.21
C ILE A 54 7.52 8.22 -1.82
N MET A 55 6.89 7.38 -0.99
CA MET A 55 5.74 6.60 -1.39
C MET A 55 4.46 7.37 -1.07
N CYS A 56 3.64 7.62 -2.07
CA CYS A 56 2.35 8.29 -1.94
C CYS A 56 1.23 7.27 -1.92
N PHE A 57 0.34 7.39 -0.94
CA PHE A 57 -0.82 6.52 -0.76
C PHE A 57 -2.08 7.33 -0.93
N SER A 58 -3.06 6.78 -1.61
CA SER A 58 -4.38 7.39 -1.75
C SER A 58 -5.49 6.36 -1.82
N PHE A 59 -6.67 6.75 -1.39
CA PHE A 59 -7.89 5.97 -1.57
C PHE A 59 -9.09 6.90 -1.59
N ASP A 60 -10.20 6.40 -2.13
CA ASP A 60 -11.46 7.12 -2.21
C ASP A 60 -12.48 6.53 -1.23
N GLU A 61 -13.10 7.37 -0.42
CA GLU A 61 -14.30 7.01 0.34
C GLU A 61 -15.52 7.54 -0.39
N MET A 62 -16.52 6.70 -0.57
CA MET A 62 -17.71 7.00 -1.39
C MET A 62 -18.72 7.85 -0.66
N SER A 63 -18.30 9.00 -0.14
CA SER A 63 -19.15 10.02 0.44
C SER A 63 -18.45 11.38 0.49
N HIS A 64 -19.20 12.46 0.76
CA HIS A 64 -18.62 13.76 1.09
C HIS A 64 -18.59 14.03 2.61
N THR A 65 -19.01 13.08 3.43
CA THR A 65 -18.90 13.17 4.88
C THR A 65 -17.45 12.91 5.30
N TYR A 66 -16.87 13.83 6.04
CA TYR A 66 -15.50 13.65 6.55
C TYR A 66 -15.47 12.53 7.59
N HIS A 67 -14.54 11.61 7.41
CA HIS A 67 -14.20 10.58 8.39
C HIS A 67 -12.71 10.68 8.75
N ARG A 68 -12.41 10.43 10.03
CA ARG A 68 -11.03 10.39 10.48
C ARG A 68 -10.42 9.03 10.20
N PHE A 69 -9.53 8.98 9.24
CA PHE A 69 -8.71 7.80 8.96
C PHE A 69 -7.34 7.95 9.60
N THR A 70 -6.79 6.84 10.05
CA THR A 70 -5.41 6.76 10.53
C THR A 70 -4.66 5.71 9.74
N TYR A 71 -3.33 5.85 9.66
CA TYR A 71 -2.49 4.85 9.01
C TYR A 71 -1.49 4.26 9.98
N ARG A 72 -1.11 3.02 9.72
CA ARG A 72 -0.12 2.28 10.49
C ARG A 72 0.87 1.61 9.56
N VAL A 73 2.12 1.52 10.03
CA VAL A 73 3.19 0.80 9.34
C VAL A 73 3.58 -0.40 10.19
N THR A 74 3.62 -1.56 9.59
CA THR A 74 4.02 -2.81 10.24
C THR A 74 5.15 -3.45 9.43
N HIS A 75 6.24 -3.80 10.12
CA HIS A 75 7.33 -4.55 9.51
C HIS A 75 6.92 -6.01 9.36
N CYS A 76 7.08 -6.55 8.15
CA CYS A 76 6.71 -7.92 7.81
C CYS A 76 7.90 -8.68 7.22
N ASP A 77 7.83 -10.02 7.27
CA ASP A 77 8.76 -10.89 6.56
C ASP A 77 8.43 -10.96 5.06
N ALA A 78 9.19 -11.79 4.31
CA ALA A 78 8.99 -11.95 2.87
C ALA A 78 7.64 -12.59 2.50
N HIS A 79 6.92 -13.16 3.44
CA HIS A 79 5.59 -13.75 3.28
C HIS A 79 4.47 -12.82 3.79
N TRP A 80 4.81 -11.58 4.13
CA TRP A 80 3.89 -10.57 4.66
C TRP A 80 3.30 -10.91 6.03
N ASN A 81 3.97 -11.78 6.78
CA ASN A 81 3.63 -12.01 8.18
C ASN A 81 4.30 -10.94 9.05
N PRO A 82 3.59 -10.37 10.02
CA PRO A 82 4.21 -9.44 10.96
C PRO A 82 5.47 -10.03 11.60
N SER A 83 6.56 -9.27 11.59
CA SER A 83 7.82 -9.72 12.19
C SER A 83 7.82 -9.51 13.71
N ASP A 84 8.80 -10.14 14.39
CA ASP A 84 9.01 -9.96 15.83
C ASP A 84 9.82 -8.68 16.16
N ILE A 85 10.17 -7.88 15.15
CA ILE A 85 10.92 -6.64 15.34
C ILE A 85 10.03 -5.61 16.02
N SER A 86 10.58 -4.97 17.06
CA SER A 86 9.88 -3.92 17.80
C SER A 86 9.61 -2.70 16.92
N GLU A 87 8.48 -2.06 17.11
CA GLU A 87 8.09 -0.86 16.36
C GLU A 87 9.15 0.24 16.44
N ILE A 88 9.78 0.43 17.56
CA ILE A 88 10.84 1.42 17.76
C ILE A 88 12.08 1.15 16.90
N ASP A 89 12.29 -0.09 16.49
CA ASP A 89 13.44 -0.50 15.69
C ASP A 89 13.23 -0.28 14.18
N TYR A 90 11.99 -0.30 13.70
CA TYR A 90 11.70 -0.08 12.28
C TYR A 90 11.02 1.25 11.97
N LEU A 91 10.55 1.98 12.98
CA LEU A 91 9.79 3.20 12.79
C LEU A 91 10.33 4.31 13.70
N ASP A 92 10.67 5.44 13.09
CA ASP A 92 10.95 6.69 13.81
C ASP A 92 9.70 7.56 13.76
N GLY A 93 8.96 7.59 14.87
CA GLY A 93 7.66 8.23 15.01
C GLY A 93 6.65 7.32 15.68
N PHE A 94 5.37 7.66 15.56
CA PHE A 94 4.27 6.91 16.17
C PHE A 94 3.28 6.42 15.13
N ASN A 95 2.87 5.16 15.27
CA ASN A 95 1.77 4.61 14.49
C ASN A 95 0.42 5.19 14.90
N GLY A 96 -0.56 5.09 14.01
CA GLY A 96 -1.90 5.61 14.27
C GLY A 96 -2.04 7.10 13.96
N MET A 97 -1.15 7.65 13.13
CA MET A 97 -1.22 9.04 12.70
C MET A 97 -2.44 9.29 11.82
N PRO A 98 -3.15 10.42 12.01
CA PRO A 98 -4.29 10.74 11.17
C PRO A 98 -3.88 11.13 9.76
N ILE A 99 -4.74 10.83 8.79
CA ILE A 99 -4.63 11.34 7.44
C ILE A 99 -5.25 12.71 7.39
N GLU A 100 -4.44 13.73 7.14
CA GLU A 100 -4.84 15.14 7.18
C GLU A 100 -5.16 15.73 5.81
N GLU A 101 -4.70 15.10 4.74
CA GLU A 101 -4.93 15.56 3.37
C GLU A 101 -6.12 14.83 2.76
N TRP A 102 -7.12 15.59 2.36
CA TRP A 102 -8.31 15.05 1.70
C TRP A 102 -8.94 16.08 0.76
N GLU A 103 -9.62 15.60 -0.25
CA GLU A 103 -10.31 16.42 -1.24
C GLU A 103 -11.62 15.77 -1.68
N ASN A 104 -12.69 16.55 -1.70
CA ASN A 104 -13.98 16.11 -2.22
C ASN A 104 -13.99 16.09 -3.75
N SER A 105 -14.68 15.11 -4.32
CA SER A 105 -14.93 15.08 -5.76
C SER A 105 -15.72 16.31 -6.22
N VAL A 106 -15.44 16.76 -7.43
CA VAL A 106 -16.09 17.92 -8.05
C VAL A 106 -16.69 17.50 -9.39
N ASN A 107 -17.95 17.90 -9.62
CA ASN A 107 -18.67 17.62 -10.87
C ASN A 107 -18.77 16.13 -11.23
N THR A 108 -18.91 15.26 -10.23
CA THR A 108 -19.07 13.82 -10.41
C THR A 108 -20.50 13.39 -10.11
N THR A 109 -20.97 12.35 -10.82
CA THR A 109 -22.28 11.74 -10.56
C THR A 109 -22.28 10.97 -9.24
N VAL A 110 -21.15 10.35 -8.92
CA VAL A 110 -20.93 9.63 -7.67
C VAL A 110 -20.02 10.47 -6.78
N LEU A 111 -20.47 10.72 -5.56
CA LEU A 111 -19.72 11.51 -4.59
C LEU A 111 -18.64 10.65 -3.93
N TYR A 112 -17.41 11.18 -3.86
CA TYR A 112 -16.33 10.56 -3.11
C TYR A 112 -15.42 11.61 -2.49
N THR A 113 -14.67 11.21 -1.48
CA THR A 113 -13.58 12.00 -0.87
C THR A 113 -12.29 11.21 -1.04
N ARG A 114 -11.27 11.85 -1.61
CA ARG A 114 -9.94 11.27 -1.77
C ARG A 114 -9.08 11.64 -0.57
N TYR A 115 -8.57 10.64 0.11
CA TYR A 115 -7.61 10.78 1.19
C TYR A 115 -6.22 10.42 0.69
N THR A 116 -5.23 11.22 1.08
CA THR A 116 -3.85 11.06 0.61
C THR A 116 -2.89 11.21 1.79
N PHE A 117 -1.86 10.37 1.82
CA PHE A 117 -0.72 10.54 2.71
C PHE A 117 0.54 9.99 2.04
N SER A 118 1.70 10.36 2.54
CA SER A 118 2.97 9.90 2.00
C SER A 118 3.93 9.47 3.12
N LEU A 119 4.84 8.58 2.78
CA LEU A 119 5.90 8.11 3.67
C LEU A 119 7.25 8.15 2.95
N PRO A 120 8.33 8.56 3.60
CA PRO A 120 8.37 9.21 4.91
C PRO A 120 7.74 10.60 4.90
N ASN A 121 7.37 11.10 6.07
CA ASN A 121 6.86 12.45 6.25
C ASN A 121 7.47 13.09 7.51
N GLU A 122 6.95 14.24 7.95
CA GLU A 122 7.45 14.95 9.13
C GLU A 122 7.27 14.15 10.43
N ASP A 123 6.28 13.28 10.49
CA ASP A 123 5.92 12.53 11.70
C ASP A 123 6.50 11.13 11.74
N ILE A 124 6.74 10.51 10.58
CA ILE A 124 7.16 9.10 10.47
C ILE A 124 8.28 8.91 9.46
N ARG A 125 9.34 8.20 9.86
CA ARG A 125 10.40 7.71 8.99
C ARG A 125 10.58 6.20 9.16
N LEU A 126 10.90 5.53 8.08
CA LEU A 126 11.14 4.09 8.06
C LEU A 126 12.63 3.81 8.23
N LEU A 127 12.98 2.96 9.19
CA LEU A 127 14.37 2.65 9.55
C LEU A 127 14.85 1.31 9.00
N LEU A 128 13.94 0.33 8.83
CA LEU A 128 14.22 -1.01 8.34
C LEU A 128 13.26 -1.43 7.25
N SER A 129 13.74 -2.24 6.31
CA SER A 129 12.94 -2.88 5.25
C SER A 129 12.75 -4.37 5.52
#